data_56274bf63ddf65c370154c579872417f
#
_entry.id   56274bf63ddf65c370154c579872417f
#
_cell.length_a   1.000
_cell.length_b   1.000
_cell.length_c   1.000
_cell.angle_alpha   90.00
_cell.angle_beta   90.00
_cell.angle_gamma   90.00
#
_symmetry.space_group_name_H-M   'P 1'
#
loop_
_entity.id
_entity.type
_entity.pdbx_description
1 polymer ?
#
loop_
_entity_poly.entity_id
_entity_poly.type
_entity_poly.pdbx_seq_one_letter_code
_entity_poly.pdbx_strand_id
1 'polypeptide(L)'
;MTDNAEGKCFGGSARLVTAIELARQRNPNSILVDGGDQFQGTLFYTYYKGRLAAEMMNKLGYDAMTVGNHEFDDGPEVLSGFIDAVTFPVLMSNADISAEPRLLGKLAKSAVIERGGEKLGLIGLTPVDTRDLASPGDNISFTDPVAAVQREVDELTAKGVNKIIVLSHSGYGVDQRVAADTTGVDVIVGGHSNTFLSNISDRAEGPYPTMVGNTAIVSAYAYGKLLGELTVLFDEAGGVVSAAGEPLIMDAGVDEDAQTVRRIAKASAPLEAIRQKIVAHVGAEMIVGGCRARECEMGVLIADAMLESVKSQGVQIAIQNGGGIRASLDTGEVTMGEILTILPFQNTLSTFRVSGATLLAALENGVSQVEEGAGRFPQVAGLTYAFDPAGTVGKRVSDVRVLHSGRAVPLDPVKLYSVVSNNYLRNGGDGYKMFKTAQDVYDFGPDLADIVAEYMAAHAPYQPYLAGRIIEK
;
A
#
# COMPACT_ATOMS: atom_id res chain seq x y z
N MET A 1 2.64 6.79 -8.58
CA MET A 1 2.60 8.22 -8.83
C MET A 1 3.75 8.61 -9.74
N THR A 2 3.48 8.61 -11.00
CA THR A 2 4.51 8.77 -12.03
C THR A 2 4.22 10.02 -12.84
N ASP A 3 4.41 11.18 -12.23
CA ASP A 3 4.54 12.41 -13.00
C ASP A 3 6.01 12.72 -13.32
N ASN A 4 6.84 11.66 -13.38
CA ASN A 4 8.22 11.76 -13.86
C ASN A 4 8.31 12.01 -15.39
N ALA A 5 7.22 11.85 -16.13
CA ALA A 5 7.20 12.03 -17.58
C ALA A 5 7.59 13.44 -18.06
N GLU A 6 7.63 14.45 -17.14
CA GLU A 6 8.04 15.81 -17.44
C GLU A 6 9.17 16.32 -16.53
N GLY A 7 9.90 15.44 -15.82
CA GLY A 7 10.92 15.83 -14.84
C GLY A 7 10.34 16.43 -13.55
N LYS A 8 9.04 16.32 -13.33
CA LYS A 8 8.36 16.75 -12.10
C LYS A 8 8.37 15.62 -11.09
N CYS A 9 9.36 15.63 -10.18
CA CYS A 9 9.38 14.72 -9.04
C CYS A 9 8.63 15.35 -7.86
N PHE A 10 7.78 14.55 -7.20
CA PHE A 10 7.07 14.92 -5.99
C PHE A 10 7.54 14.09 -4.80
N GLY A 11 7.43 14.66 -3.59
CA GLY A 11 7.83 13.98 -2.36
C GLY A 11 9.34 14.04 -2.11
N GLY A 12 9.78 13.16 -1.22
CA GLY A 12 11.18 12.98 -0.85
C GLY A 12 11.53 13.56 0.52
N SER A 13 12.23 12.75 1.33
CA SER A 13 12.61 13.14 2.71
C SER A 13 13.41 14.42 2.80
N ALA A 14 14.22 14.74 1.76
CA ALA A 14 15.01 15.97 1.75
C ALA A 14 14.14 17.24 1.67
N ARG A 15 13.05 17.21 0.88
CA ARG A 15 12.07 18.30 0.84
C ARG A 15 11.24 18.37 2.11
N LEU A 16 10.85 17.21 2.65
CA LEU A 16 10.11 17.13 3.91
C LEU A 16 10.90 17.78 5.06
N VAL A 17 12.22 17.57 5.15
CA VAL A 17 13.07 18.25 6.17
C VAL A 17 12.91 19.75 6.07
N THR A 18 13.10 20.33 4.89
CA THR A 18 12.99 21.78 4.66
C THR A 18 11.59 22.31 4.99
N ALA A 19 10.56 21.63 4.49
CA ALA A 19 9.17 22.05 4.69
C ALA A 19 8.77 22.04 6.18
N ILE A 20 9.15 20.98 6.91
CA ILE A 20 8.86 20.84 8.34
C ILE A 20 9.61 21.89 9.15
N GLU A 21 10.89 22.17 8.84
CA GLU A 21 11.67 23.24 9.49
C GLU A 21 11.00 24.59 9.31
N LEU A 22 10.56 24.91 8.08
CA LEU A 22 9.84 26.15 7.79
C LEU A 22 8.49 26.23 8.51
N ALA A 23 7.74 25.13 8.56
CA ALA A 23 6.47 25.07 9.29
C ALA A 23 6.66 25.31 10.80
N ARG A 24 7.69 24.71 11.40
CA ARG A 24 8.04 24.92 12.82
C ARG A 24 8.46 26.34 13.13
N GLN A 25 9.20 26.99 12.21
CA GLN A 25 9.57 28.40 12.37
C GLN A 25 8.33 29.32 12.39
N ARG A 26 7.31 28.99 11.56
CA ARG A 26 6.03 29.72 11.57
C ARG A 26 5.19 29.43 12.82
N ASN A 27 5.25 28.18 13.29
CA ASN A 27 4.40 27.68 14.37
C ASN A 27 5.23 26.92 15.41
N PRO A 28 5.88 27.60 16.37
CA PRO A 28 6.78 26.95 17.34
C PRO A 28 6.09 25.94 18.28
N ASN A 29 4.78 26.06 18.44
CA ASN A 29 3.97 25.12 19.25
C ASN A 29 3.41 23.96 18.41
N SER A 30 3.88 23.75 17.19
CA SER A 30 3.44 22.64 16.36
C SER A 30 3.93 21.28 16.87
N ILE A 31 3.19 20.24 16.53
CA ILE A 31 3.58 18.85 16.65
C ILE A 31 3.66 18.22 15.25
N LEU A 32 4.54 17.26 15.08
CA LEU A 32 4.66 16.46 13.86
C LEU A 32 4.27 15.02 14.19
N VAL A 33 3.23 14.54 13.54
CA VAL A 33 2.69 13.19 13.79
C VAL A 33 2.52 12.41 12.49
N ASP A 34 2.42 11.09 12.60
CA ASP A 34 2.35 10.18 11.47
C ASP A 34 1.18 9.22 11.57
N GLY A 35 0.49 9.02 10.46
CA GLY A 35 -0.66 8.13 10.33
C GLY A 35 -0.33 6.66 10.06
N GLY A 36 0.95 6.23 10.16
CA GLY A 36 1.36 4.83 9.93
C GLY A 36 1.76 4.52 8.49
N ASP A 37 2.14 3.26 8.26
CA ASP A 37 2.65 2.72 6.98
C ASP A 37 3.94 3.40 6.51
N GLN A 38 4.92 3.50 7.41
CA GLN A 38 6.28 3.91 7.07
C GLN A 38 7.09 2.79 6.41
N PHE A 39 6.61 1.56 6.54
CA PHE A 39 7.18 0.39 5.90
C PHE A 39 6.67 0.26 4.47
N GLN A 40 7.42 -0.45 3.64
CA GLN A 40 7.18 -0.66 2.21
C GLN A 40 7.46 0.58 1.33
N GLY A 41 7.20 0.43 0.05
CA GLY A 41 7.22 1.48 -0.95
C GLY A 41 8.47 1.54 -1.83
N THR A 42 9.65 1.13 -1.35
CA THR A 42 10.89 1.15 -2.14
C THR A 42 11.91 0.10 -1.72
N LEU A 43 12.95 -0.12 -2.55
CA LEU A 43 14.11 -0.94 -2.19
C LEU A 43 14.81 -0.52 -0.89
N PHE A 44 14.63 0.71 -0.44
CA PHE A 44 15.13 1.13 0.88
C PHE A 44 14.49 0.33 1.99
N TYR A 45 13.17 0.09 1.92
CA TYR A 45 12.51 -0.78 2.91
C TYR A 45 12.97 -2.23 2.76
N THR A 46 12.97 -2.78 1.55
CA THR A 46 13.37 -4.17 1.29
C THR A 46 14.74 -4.48 1.89
N TYR A 47 15.69 -3.55 1.74
CA TYR A 47 17.07 -3.73 2.20
C TYR A 47 17.31 -3.34 3.67
N TYR A 48 16.77 -2.20 4.10
CA TYR A 48 17.03 -1.65 5.44
C TYR A 48 15.94 -2.01 6.44
N LYS A 49 14.83 -2.57 5.98
CA LYS A 49 13.61 -2.76 6.75
C LYS A 49 13.20 -1.42 7.40
N GLY A 50 12.67 -1.35 8.58
CA GLY A 50 12.31 -0.11 9.24
C GLY A 50 13.46 0.83 9.66
N ARG A 51 14.74 0.39 9.56
CA ARG A 51 15.87 1.16 10.14
C ARG A 51 16.10 2.52 9.52
N LEU A 52 16.01 2.62 8.19
CA LEU A 52 16.21 3.89 7.51
C LEU A 52 15.01 4.82 7.73
N ALA A 53 13.79 4.27 7.79
CA ALA A 53 12.59 5.02 8.14
C ALA A 53 12.75 5.62 9.56
N ALA A 54 13.13 4.82 10.56
CA ALA A 54 13.37 5.29 11.93
C ALA A 54 14.42 6.42 11.96
N GLU A 55 15.55 6.28 11.24
CA GLU A 55 16.58 7.31 11.15
C GLU A 55 16.02 8.62 10.59
N MET A 56 15.24 8.55 9.49
CA MET A 56 14.67 9.74 8.87
C MET A 56 13.60 10.38 9.74
N MET A 57 12.72 9.59 10.36
CA MET A 57 11.68 10.10 11.26
C MET A 57 12.28 10.78 12.50
N ASN A 58 13.34 10.22 13.09
CA ASN A 58 14.08 10.87 14.18
C ASN A 58 14.70 12.19 13.72
N LYS A 59 15.29 12.24 12.52
CA LYS A 59 15.84 13.46 11.95
C LYS A 59 14.75 14.52 11.72
N LEU A 60 13.59 14.12 11.23
CA LEU A 60 12.44 15.01 11.02
C LEU A 60 11.83 15.48 12.35
N GLY A 61 12.13 14.79 13.45
CA GLY A 61 11.67 15.11 14.80
C GLY A 61 10.17 14.86 14.98
N TYR A 62 9.70 13.68 14.59
CA TYR A 62 8.33 13.28 14.87
C TYR A 62 8.06 13.24 16.37
N ASP A 63 6.85 13.61 16.76
CA ASP A 63 6.38 13.61 18.15
C ASP A 63 5.61 12.34 18.51
N ALA A 64 4.99 11.66 17.53
CA ALA A 64 4.36 10.35 17.66
C ALA A 64 3.99 9.76 16.29
N MET A 65 3.76 8.46 16.23
CA MET A 65 3.08 7.79 15.11
C MET A 65 2.13 6.70 15.59
N THR A 66 1.15 6.35 14.76
CA THR A 66 0.38 5.12 14.93
C THR A 66 0.97 3.98 14.11
N VAL A 67 0.67 2.74 14.48
CA VAL A 67 1.03 1.55 13.69
C VAL A 67 0.03 1.39 12.56
N GLY A 68 0.51 1.30 11.30
CA GLY A 68 -0.27 0.87 10.16
C GLY A 68 -0.23 -0.66 9.96
N ASN A 69 -0.84 -1.15 8.89
CA ASN A 69 -0.79 -2.58 8.58
C ASN A 69 0.58 -2.99 8.05
N HIS A 70 1.24 -2.17 7.24
CA HIS A 70 2.53 -2.49 6.67
C HIS A 70 3.68 -2.55 7.69
N GLU A 71 3.54 -1.97 8.87
CA GLU A 71 4.49 -2.18 9.97
C GLU A 71 4.57 -3.65 10.41
N PHE A 72 3.57 -4.47 10.05
CA PHE A 72 3.55 -5.91 10.33
C PHE A 72 3.94 -6.80 9.14
N ASP A 73 4.33 -6.27 7.98
CA ASP A 73 4.62 -7.10 6.79
C ASP A 73 5.72 -8.13 7.02
N ASP A 74 6.78 -7.74 7.70
CA ASP A 74 7.87 -8.64 8.11
C ASP A 74 7.73 -9.12 9.57
N GLY A 75 6.53 -9.05 10.12
CA GLY A 75 6.18 -9.55 11.44
C GLY A 75 6.54 -8.65 12.63
N PRO A 76 6.12 -9.04 13.84
CA PRO A 76 6.32 -8.27 15.07
C PRO A 76 7.78 -8.02 15.45
N GLU A 77 8.72 -8.85 14.99
CA GLU A 77 10.15 -8.67 15.28
C GLU A 77 10.72 -7.44 14.57
N VAL A 78 10.38 -7.22 13.31
CA VAL A 78 10.85 -6.05 12.54
C VAL A 78 10.23 -4.78 13.08
N LEU A 79 8.92 -4.80 13.40
CA LEU A 79 8.24 -3.69 14.08
C LEU A 79 8.90 -3.38 15.43
N SER A 80 9.20 -4.39 16.24
CA SER A 80 9.90 -4.22 17.51
C SER A 80 11.25 -3.51 17.35
N GLY A 81 12.03 -3.90 16.33
CA GLY A 81 13.32 -3.27 16.01
C GLY A 81 13.17 -1.82 15.57
N PHE A 82 12.10 -1.47 14.86
CA PHE A 82 11.77 -0.10 14.49
C PHE A 82 11.41 0.74 15.73
N ILE A 83 10.54 0.21 16.61
CA ILE A 83 10.15 0.89 17.85
C ILE A 83 11.37 1.18 18.74
N ASP A 84 12.31 0.24 18.85
CA ASP A 84 13.56 0.44 19.61
C ASP A 84 14.48 1.50 18.99
N ALA A 85 14.33 1.81 17.70
CA ALA A 85 15.17 2.75 16.98
C ALA A 85 14.62 4.18 16.94
N VAL A 86 13.31 4.36 17.11
CA VAL A 86 12.69 5.70 17.12
C VAL A 86 12.77 6.36 18.49
N THR A 87 12.71 7.70 18.53
CA THR A 87 12.83 8.50 19.77
C THR A 87 11.49 9.07 20.24
N PHE A 88 10.40 8.65 19.66
CA PHE A 88 9.03 9.09 19.93
C PHE A 88 8.10 7.89 20.15
N PRO A 89 6.95 8.07 20.81
CA PRO A 89 6.01 6.98 21.06
C PRO A 89 5.37 6.47 19.76
N VAL A 90 5.30 5.14 19.64
CA VAL A 90 4.53 4.43 18.62
C VAL A 90 3.27 3.88 19.28
N LEU A 91 2.10 4.17 18.71
CA LEU A 91 0.80 4.01 19.38
C LEU A 91 -0.08 2.97 18.66
N MET A 92 -0.81 2.17 19.46
CA MET A 92 -1.80 1.20 18.95
C MET A 92 -2.82 0.89 20.06
N SER A 93 -4.02 1.47 20.03
CA SER A 93 -5.01 1.35 21.10
C SER A 93 -5.98 0.18 20.95
N ASN A 94 -6.26 -0.22 19.71
CA ASN A 94 -7.28 -1.20 19.35
C ASN A 94 -6.74 -2.60 19.11
N ALA A 95 -5.58 -2.95 19.68
CA ALA A 95 -5.05 -4.30 19.63
C ALA A 95 -4.73 -4.85 21.02
N ASP A 96 -4.98 -6.14 21.19
CA ASP A 96 -4.47 -6.92 22.32
C ASP A 96 -3.16 -7.59 21.88
N ILE A 97 -2.06 -7.15 22.49
CA ILE A 97 -0.70 -7.66 22.28
C ILE A 97 -0.18 -8.45 23.49
N SER A 98 -1.03 -8.80 24.44
CA SER A 98 -0.63 -9.44 25.69
C SER A 98 0.08 -10.78 25.50
N ALA A 99 -0.21 -11.46 24.40
CA ALA A 99 0.43 -12.72 24.02
C ALA A 99 1.66 -12.55 23.10
N GLU A 100 2.03 -11.30 22.70
CA GLU A 100 3.18 -11.02 21.82
C GLU A 100 4.36 -10.42 22.60
N PRO A 101 5.31 -11.24 23.06
CA PRO A 101 6.36 -10.78 23.96
C PRO A 101 7.32 -9.75 23.33
N ARG A 102 7.43 -9.71 22.00
CA ARG A 102 8.32 -8.79 21.28
C ARG A 102 7.84 -7.35 21.32
N LEU A 103 6.52 -7.13 21.54
CA LEU A 103 5.89 -5.80 21.56
C LEU A 103 5.44 -5.36 22.95
N LEU A 104 5.44 -6.27 23.93
CA LEU A 104 5.06 -5.95 25.30
C LEU A 104 5.97 -4.86 25.87
N GLY A 105 5.33 -3.79 26.41
CA GLY A 105 6.04 -2.65 27.01
C GLY A 105 6.68 -1.68 26.02
N LYS A 106 6.58 -1.94 24.70
CA LYS A 106 7.11 -1.08 23.64
C LYS A 106 6.05 -0.21 22.97
N LEU A 107 4.88 -0.78 22.73
CA LEU A 107 3.72 -0.07 22.19
C LEU A 107 2.86 0.48 23.33
N ALA A 108 2.44 1.73 23.18
CA ALA A 108 1.44 2.35 24.05
C ALA A 108 0.10 2.48 23.32
N LYS A 109 -1.00 2.54 24.06
CA LYS A 109 -2.32 2.80 23.49
C LYS A 109 -2.52 4.27 23.19
N SER A 110 -2.03 5.11 24.10
CA SER A 110 -2.07 6.56 24.05
C SER A 110 -0.82 7.17 24.69
N ALA A 111 -0.54 8.43 24.38
CA ALA A 111 0.54 9.20 24.98
C ALA A 111 0.05 10.62 25.29
N VAL A 112 0.72 11.29 26.23
CA VAL A 112 0.52 12.72 26.53
C VAL A 112 1.80 13.45 26.18
N ILE A 113 1.70 14.47 25.36
CA ILE A 113 2.79 15.39 25.04
C ILE A 113 2.44 16.81 25.52
N GLU A 114 3.45 17.60 25.83
CA GLU A 114 3.28 19.01 26.22
C GLU A 114 3.79 19.93 25.11
N ARG A 115 2.98 20.94 24.74
CA ARG A 115 3.35 21.97 23.77
C ARG A 115 2.78 23.32 24.19
N GLY A 116 3.61 24.34 24.23
CA GLY A 116 3.17 25.67 24.63
C GLY A 116 2.57 25.75 26.04
N GLY A 117 2.89 24.81 26.92
CA GLY A 117 2.32 24.71 28.27
C GLY A 117 0.99 23.92 28.33
N GLU A 118 0.51 23.43 27.21
CA GLU A 118 -0.74 22.65 27.09
C GLU A 118 -0.46 21.14 26.92
N LYS A 119 -1.35 20.31 27.46
CA LYS A 119 -1.30 18.84 27.33
C LYS A 119 -2.14 18.40 26.13
N LEU A 120 -1.55 17.62 25.25
CA LEU A 120 -2.20 16.98 24.12
C LEU A 120 -2.20 15.48 24.34
N GLY A 121 -3.36 14.84 24.27
CA GLY A 121 -3.54 13.39 24.29
C GLY A 121 -3.49 12.85 22.87
N LEU A 122 -2.61 11.89 22.62
CA LEU A 122 -2.48 11.21 21.33
C LEU A 122 -2.93 9.76 21.49
N ILE A 123 -3.79 9.27 20.60
CA ILE A 123 -4.31 7.90 20.59
C ILE A 123 -3.94 7.26 19.25
N GLY A 124 -3.37 6.05 19.24
CA GLY A 124 -3.07 5.30 18.01
C GLY A 124 -4.20 4.36 17.62
N LEU A 125 -4.48 4.24 16.32
CA LEU A 125 -5.51 3.37 15.78
C LEU A 125 -5.01 2.64 14.52
N THR A 126 -5.01 1.31 14.56
CA THR A 126 -4.56 0.41 13.49
C THR A 126 -5.77 -0.26 12.82
N PRO A 127 -5.73 -0.60 11.50
CA PRO A 127 -6.84 -1.28 10.82
C PRO A 127 -7.18 -2.62 11.48
N VAL A 128 -8.45 -2.91 11.63
CA VAL A 128 -8.90 -4.18 12.24
C VAL A 128 -8.63 -5.39 11.34
N ASP A 129 -8.53 -5.19 10.05
CA ASP A 129 -8.22 -6.18 9.02
C ASP A 129 -6.71 -6.34 8.78
N THR A 130 -5.86 -5.76 9.62
CA THR A 130 -4.39 -5.96 9.57
C THR A 130 -4.00 -7.43 9.56
N ARG A 131 -4.81 -8.31 10.19
CA ARG A 131 -4.59 -9.75 10.15
C ARG A 131 -4.69 -10.33 8.73
N ASP A 132 -5.54 -9.73 7.90
CA ASP A 132 -5.78 -10.14 6.52
C ASP A 132 -4.89 -9.37 5.51
N LEU A 133 -4.28 -8.26 5.95
CA LEU A 133 -3.47 -7.37 5.12
C LEU A 133 -1.96 -7.49 5.34
N ALA A 134 -1.53 -8.07 6.48
CA ALA A 134 -0.13 -8.15 6.88
C ALA A 134 0.15 -9.42 7.70
N SER A 135 1.32 -9.50 8.33
CA SER A 135 1.79 -10.68 9.08
C SER A 135 1.94 -10.42 10.59
N PRO A 136 0.88 -9.96 11.32
CA PRO A 136 0.99 -9.70 12.76
C PRO A 136 1.18 -10.97 13.60
N GLY A 137 0.90 -12.15 13.04
CA GLY A 137 0.91 -13.42 13.73
C GLY A 137 -0.35 -13.66 14.59
N ASP A 138 -0.43 -14.85 15.19
CA ASP A 138 -1.61 -15.30 15.96
C ASP A 138 -1.68 -14.71 17.37
N ASN A 139 -0.62 -14.06 17.83
CA ASN A 139 -0.52 -13.51 19.19
C ASN A 139 -1.14 -12.11 19.32
N ILE A 140 -1.61 -11.54 18.23
CA ILE A 140 -2.20 -10.20 18.19
C ILE A 140 -3.65 -10.28 17.71
N SER A 141 -4.55 -9.67 18.43
CA SER A 141 -5.94 -9.54 18.01
C SER A 141 -6.37 -8.07 17.99
N PHE A 142 -7.17 -7.71 16.99
CA PHE A 142 -7.65 -6.34 16.78
C PHE A 142 -9.10 -6.22 17.25
N THR A 143 -9.45 -5.07 17.82
CA THR A 143 -10.76 -4.78 18.42
C THR A 143 -11.44 -3.60 17.74
N ASP A 144 -12.73 -3.39 18.03
CA ASP A 144 -13.50 -2.30 17.46
C ASP A 144 -12.84 -0.93 17.71
N PRO A 145 -12.63 -0.12 16.65
CA PRO A 145 -11.92 1.15 16.75
C PRO A 145 -12.66 2.20 17.59
N VAL A 146 -14.00 2.27 17.49
CA VAL A 146 -14.81 3.26 18.24
C VAL A 146 -14.69 3.00 19.73
N ALA A 147 -14.88 1.75 20.16
CA ALA A 147 -14.78 1.37 21.56
C ALA A 147 -13.37 1.55 22.12
N ALA A 148 -12.34 1.30 21.31
CA ALA A 148 -10.95 1.50 21.70
C ALA A 148 -10.61 2.98 21.90
N VAL A 149 -10.99 3.83 20.94
CA VAL A 149 -10.78 5.28 21.02
C VAL A 149 -11.52 5.86 22.23
N GLN A 150 -12.82 5.54 22.40
CA GLN A 150 -13.59 6.10 23.52
C GLN A 150 -12.99 5.74 24.87
N ARG A 151 -12.53 4.52 25.05
CA ARG A 151 -11.83 4.11 26.29
C ARG A 151 -10.58 4.96 26.58
N GLU A 152 -9.75 5.21 25.58
CA GLU A 152 -8.55 6.02 25.76
C GLU A 152 -8.90 7.51 25.98
N VAL A 153 -9.95 8.03 25.34
CA VAL A 153 -10.49 9.38 25.59
C VAL A 153 -10.90 9.52 27.05
N ASP A 154 -11.66 8.55 27.59
CA ASP A 154 -12.12 8.57 28.99
C ASP A 154 -10.91 8.54 29.95
N GLU A 155 -9.91 7.70 29.69
CA GLU A 155 -8.68 7.63 30.47
C GLU A 155 -7.86 8.92 30.47
N LEU A 156 -7.71 9.56 29.29
CA LEU A 156 -6.98 10.82 29.13
C LEU A 156 -7.71 11.96 29.81
N THR A 157 -9.03 12.04 29.65
CA THR A 157 -9.88 13.04 30.29
C THR A 157 -9.84 12.92 31.81
N ALA A 158 -9.86 11.70 32.37
CA ALA A 158 -9.70 11.46 33.79
C ALA A 158 -8.34 11.93 34.33
N LYS A 159 -7.32 12.04 33.50
CA LYS A 159 -5.99 12.59 33.81
C LYS A 159 -5.90 14.10 33.58
N GLY A 160 -7.02 14.77 33.25
CA GLY A 160 -7.09 16.21 33.00
C GLY A 160 -6.56 16.64 31.61
N VAL A 161 -6.53 15.72 30.64
CA VAL A 161 -6.20 16.04 29.26
C VAL A 161 -7.51 16.28 28.50
N ASN A 162 -7.64 17.47 27.89
CA ASN A 162 -8.85 17.95 27.23
C ASN A 162 -8.64 18.33 25.76
N LYS A 163 -7.50 17.98 25.18
CA LYS A 163 -7.20 18.16 23.76
C LYS A 163 -6.71 16.83 23.24
N ILE A 164 -7.53 16.15 22.43
CA ILE A 164 -7.33 14.75 22.08
C ILE A 164 -7.26 14.58 20.57
N ILE A 165 -6.15 14.00 20.10
CA ILE A 165 -5.84 13.75 18.71
C ILE A 165 -5.72 12.25 18.49
N VAL A 166 -6.48 11.71 17.56
CA VAL A 166 -6.34 10.32 17.11
C VAL A 166 -5.42 10.26 15.91
N LEU A 167 -4.36 9.47 16.00
CA LEU A 167 -3.51 9.09 14.87
C LEU A 167 -4.07 7.79 14.31
N SER A 168 -4.69 7.85 13.15
CA SER A 168 -5.45 6.71 12.61
C SER A 168 -4.83 6.16 11.35
N HIS A 169 -4.68 4.83 11.32
CA HIS A 169 -4.42 4.10 10.08
C HIS A 169 -5.63 3.27 9.63
N SER A 170 -6.84 3.60 10.09
CA SER A 170 -8.03 2.76 9.81
C SER A 170 -8.76 3.14 8.52
N GLY A 171 -8.34 4.20 7.85
CA GLY A 171 -8.95 4.70 6.62
C GLY A 171 -10.09 5.68 6.83
N TYR A 172 -10.27 6.59 5.88
CA TYR A 172 -11.14 7.75 5.96
C TYR A 172 -12.60 7.44 6.34
N GLY A 173 -13.17 6.33 5.81
CA GLY A 173 -14.53 5.92 6.18
C GLY A 173 -14.67 5.49 7.64
N VAL A 174 -13.64 4.85 8.20
CA VAL A 174 -13.60 4.48 9.63
C VAL A 174 -13.35 5.71 10.48
N ASP A 175 -12.50 6.65 10.03
CA ASP A 175 -12.22 7.90 10.72
C ASP A 175 -13.50 8.74 10.89
N GLN A 176 -14.34 8.82 9.85
CA GLN A 176 -15.65 9.48 9.94
C GLN A 176 -16.58 8.79 10.93
N ARG A 177 -16.59 7.45 11.01
CA ARG A 177 -17.36 6.70 11.99
C ARG A 177 -16.84 6.94 13.41
N VAL A 178 -15.53 6.91 13.62
CA VAL A 178 -14.92 7.23 14.92
C VAL A 178 -15.30 8.63 15.35
N ALA A 179 -15.21 9.63 14.47
CA ALA A 179 -15.58 11.00 14.76
C ALA A 179 -17.07 11.15 15.11
N ALA A 180 -17.96 10.39 14.46
CA ALA A 180 -19.41 10.44 14.69
C ALA A 180 -19.84 9.73 15.98
N ASP A 181 -19.18 8.60 16.31
CA ASP A 181 -19.65 7.66 17.34
C ASP A 181 -18.84 7.78 18.66
N THR A 182 -17.85 8.70 18.73
CA THR A 182 -17.10 9.00 19.97
C THR A 182 -17.38 10.42 20.45
N THR A 183 -17.03 10.69 21.71
CA THR A 183 -17.11 12.04 22.30
C THR A 183 -15.74 12.43 22.85
N GLY A 184 -15.35 13.70 22.68
CA GLY A 184 -14.10 14.24 23.22
C GLY A 184 -12.87 14.03 22.31
N VAL A 185 -13.05 13.60 21.06
CA VAL A 185 -12.01 13.63 20.03
C VAL A 185 -12.09 14.95 19.28
N ASP A 186 -10.96 15.67 19.19
CA ASP A 186 -10.87 16.98 18.57
C ASP A 186 -10.35 16.89 17.12
N VAL A 187 -9.34 16.04 16.90
CA VAL A 187 -8.68 15.87 15.59
C VAL A 187 -8.44 14.40 15.31
N ILE A 188 -8.62 14.00 14.05
CA ILE A 188 -8.17 12.72 13.54
C ILE A 188 -7.19 12.96 12.39
N VAL A 189 -5.98 12.44 12.52
CA VAL A 189 -4.97 12.41 11.46
C VAL A 189 -5.01 11.04 10.82
N GLY A 190 -5.61 10.95 9.63
CA GLY A 190 -5.91 9.70 8.95
C GLY A 190 -4.81 9.22 8.00
N GLY A 191 -4.78 7.90 7.80
CA GLY A 191 -3.92 7.17 6.86
C GLY A 191 -4.68 6.05 6.14
N HIS A 192 -3.95 5.05 5.62
CA HIS A 192 -4.41 3.80 5.01
C HIS A 192 -5.14 3.95 3.65
N SER A 193 -6.20 4.72 3.58
CA SER A 193 -7.03 4.87 2.37
C SER A 193 -6.41 5.80 1.32
N ASN A 194 -5.27 6.42 1.61
CA ASN A 194 -4.61 7.39 0.72
C ASN A 194 -5.57 8.50 0.24
N THR A 195 -6.45 8.96 1.12
CA THR A 195 -7.47 9.94 0.79
C THR A 195 -6.84 11.32 0.58
N PHE A 196 -7.11 11.93 -0.55
CA PHE A 196 -6.65 13.28 -0.86
C PHE A 196 -7.70 14.31 -0.46
N LEU A 197 -7.47 15.01 0.64
CA LEU A 197 -8.29 16.12 1.11
C LEU A 197 -7.63 17.46 0.73
N SER A 198 -8.41 18.40 0.21
CA SER A 198 -7.92 19.74 -0.18
C SER A 198 -9.09 20.70 -0.37
N ASN A 199 -8.84 21.99 -0.13
CA ASN A 199 -9.83 23.04 -0.36
C ASN A 199 -9.64 23.76 -1.70
N ILE A 200 -8.55 23.47 -2.41
CA ILE A 200 -8.17 24.17 -3.64
C ILE A 200 -8.08 23.26 -4.88
N SER A 201 -8.08 21.94 -4.70
CA SER A 201 -7.96 20.98 -5.78
C SER A 201 -9.34 20.44 -6.18
N ASP A 202 -9.63 20.39 -7.46
CA ASP A 202 -10.82 19.75 -8.05
C ASP A 202 -10.76 18.21 -8.02
N ARG A 203 -9.58 17.64 -7.69
CA ARG A 203 -9.36 16.19 -7.53
C ARG A 203 -9.48 15.72 -6.08
N ALA A 204 -9.77 16.63 -5.14
CA ALA A 204 -9.92 16.27 -3.74
C ALA A 204 -11.15 15.40 -3.52
N GLU A 205 -11.03 14.42 -2.63
CA GLU A 205 -12.11 13.53 -2.20
C GLU A 205 -12.98 14.16 -1.10
N GLY A 206 -12.53 15.27 -0.54
CA GLY A 206 -13.23 16.05 0.47
C GLY A 206 -12.43 17.29 0.90
N PRO A 207 -13.01 18.15 1.74
CA PRO A 207 -12.36 19.36 2.26
C PRO A 207 -11.26 19.01 3.28
N TYR A 208 -10.27 19.90 3.43
CA TYR A 208 -9.21 19.80 4.44
C TYR A 208 -9.34 20.95 5.48
N PRO A 209 -9.71 20.67 6.76
CA PRO A 209 -10.18 19.41 7.29
C PRO A 209 -11.62 19.08 6.86
N THR A 210 -11.97 17.78 6.89
CA THR A 210 -13.36 17.34 6.88
C THR A 210 -13.90 17.39 8.29
N MET A 211 -15.00 18.13 8.50
CA MET A 211 -15.63 18.23 9.83
C MET A 211 -16.75 17.21 10.00
N VAL A 212 -16.66 16.42 11.07
CA VAL A 212 -17.75 15.52 11.54
C VAL A 212 -18.11 15.93 12.96
N GLY A 213 -19.25 16.60 13.12
CA GLY A 213 -19.54 17.29 14.38
C GLY A 213 -18.48 18.34 14.69
N ASN A 214 -17.82 18.23 15.83
CA ASN A 214 -16.72 19.12 16.24
C ASN A 214 -15.33 18.52 15.95
N THR A 215 -15.25 17.31 15.42
CA THR A 215 -13.98 16.63 15.13
C THR A 215 -13.49 17.00 13.74
N ALA A 216 -12.23 17.44 13.65
CA ALA A 216 -11.55 17.75 12.40
C ALA A 216 -10.76 16.53 11.89
N ILE A 217 -11.09 16.02 10.70
CA ILE A 217 -10.40 14.90 10.06
C ILE A 217 -9.49 15.43 8.97
N VAL A 218 -8.20 15.06 9.01
CA VAL A 218 -7.21 15.40 7.99
C VAL A 218 -6.50 14.16 7.47
N SER A 219 -6.05 14.21 6.22
CA SER A 219 -5.19 13.22 5.58
C SER A 219 -4.20 13.91 4.65
N ALA A 220 -2.94 13.48 4.68
CA ALA A 220 -1.89 14.01 3.81
C ALA A 220 -1.65 13.13 2.57
N TYR A 221 -2.68 12.40 2.11
CA TYR A 221 -2.62 11.51 0.96
C TYR A 221 -1.62 10.35 1.18
N ALA A 222 -0.53 10.26 0.39
CA ALA A 222 0.39 9.14 0.43
C ALA A 222 1.79 9.48 -0.09
N TYR A 223 2.76 8.58 0.18
CA TYR A 223 4.11 8.54 -0.41
C TYR A 223 4.97 9.78 -0.10
N GLY A 224 4.65 10.52 0.94
CA GLY A 224 5.34 11.76 1.28
C GLY A 224 5.22 12.86 0.21
N LYS A 225 4.22 12.75 -0.69
CA LYS A 225 3.94 13.76 -1.73
C LYS A 225 3.40 15.04 -1.15
N LEU A 226 2.65 14.92 -0.07
CA LEU A 226 2.05 16.04 0.65
C LEU A 226 2.53 16.05 2.10
N LEU A 227 2.64 17.25 2.68
CA LEU A 227 2.77 17.49 4.12
C LEU A 227 1.48 18.15 4.59
N GLY A 228 0.73 17.49 5.47
CA GLY A 228 -0.48 18.06 6.07
C GLY A 228 -0.12 19.19 7.04
N GLU A 229 -0.73 20.37 6.87
CA GLU A 229 -0.61 21.48 7.81
C GLU A 229 -2.01 21.88 8.28
N LEU A 230 -2.29 21.68 9.59
CA LEU A 230 -3.56 22.02 10.24
C LEU A 230 -3.32 22.94 11.40
N THR A 231 -4.03 24.05 11.44
CA THR A 231 -4.07 24.96 12.60
C THR A 231 -5.39 24.75 13.33
N VAL A 232 -5.32 24.41 14.62
CA VAL A 232 -6.49 24.23 15.49
C VAL A 232 -6.46 25.26 16.60
N LEU A 233 -7.55 25.98 16.76
CA LEU A 233 -7.74 26.91 17.87
C LEU A 233 -8.68 26.28 18.89
N PHE A 234 -8.20 26.17 20.12
CA PHE A 234 -8.96 25.65 21.26
C PHE A 234 -9.41 26.77 22.19
N ASP A 235 -10.56 26.61 22.82
CA ASP A 235 -10.97 27.47 23.92
C ASP A 235 -10.33 27.04 25.26
N GLU A 236 -10.61 27.78 26.33
CA GLU A 236 -10.09 27.48 27.68
C GLU A 236 -10.55 26.12 28.23
N ALA A 237 -11.68 25.62 27.76
CA ALA A 237 -12.22 24.30 28.18
C ALA A 237 -11.60 23.15 27.34
N GLY A 238 -10.83 23.45 26.28
CA GLY A 238 -10.25 22.47 25.36
C GLY A 238 -11.14 22.15 24.16
N GLY A 239 -12.25 22.85 23.97
CA GLY A 239 -13.11 22.67 22.79
C GLY A 239 -12.53 23.32 21.55
N VAL A 240 -12.72 22.70 20.39
CA VAL A 240 -12.28 23.24 19.09
C VAL A 240 -13.14 24.44 18.70
N VAL A 241 -12.53 25.62 18.63
CA VAL A 241 -13.16 26.85 18.13
C VAL A 241 -13.10 26.92 16.60
N SER A 242 -11.95 26.54 16.03
CA SER A 242 -11.76 26.48 14.59
C SER A 242 -10.64 25.51 14.25
N ALA A 243 -10.75 24.90 13.07
CA ALA A 243 -9.71 24.10 12.47
C ALA A 243 -9.60 24.49 10.99
N ALA A 244 -8.42 24.83 10.52
CA ALA A 244 -8.19 25.26 9.14
C ALA A 244 -6.77 24.88 8.67
N GLY A 245 -6.63 24.56 7.41
CA GLY A 245 -5.36 24.19 6.82
C GLY A 245 -5.49 23.77 5.36
N GLU A 246 -4.37 23.37 4.81
CA GLU A 246 -4.25 22.78 3.46
C GLU A 246 -2.97 21.93 3.42
N PRO A 247 -2.95 20.78 2.76
CA PRO A 247 -1.72 20.02 2.59
C PRO A 247 -0.78 20.70 1.59
N LEU A 248 0.50 20.78 1.96
CA LEU A 248 1.55 21.35 1.12
C LEU A 248 2.09 20.29 0.15
N ILE A 249 2.20 20.64 -1.12
CA ILE A 249 2.79 19.76 -2.13
C ILE A 249 4.31 19.80 -2.03
N MET A 250 4.94 18.65 -1.90
CA MET A 250 6.40 18.49 -1.93
C MET A 250 6.89 18.38 -3.37
N ASP A 251 6.87 19.49 -4.10
CA ASP A 251 7.34 19.59 -5.48
C ASP A 251 8.71 20.28 -5.60
N ALA A 252 9.12 20.63 -6.81
CA ALA A 252 10.38 21.30 -7.08
C ALA A 252 10.48 22.74 -6.51
N GLY A 253 9.37 23.32 -6.02
CA GLY A 253 9.35 24.61 -5.33
C GLY A 253 9.86 24.54 -3.89
N VAL A 254 10.01 23.31 -3.34
CA VAL A 254 10.57 23.09 -2.01
C VAL A 254 12.04 22.68 -2.14
N ASP A 255 12.94 23.45 -1.54
CA ASP A 255 14.37 23.16 -1.55
C ASP A 255 14.69 21.83 -0.85
N GLU A 256 15.66 21.10 -1.37
CA GLU A 256 16.12 19.84 -0.79
C GLU A 256 17.21 20.09 0.27
N ASP A 257 17.05 19.56 1.49
CA ASP A 257 18.12 19.57 2.49
C ASP A 257 19.36 18.81 2.00
N ALA A 258 20.44 19.52 1.79
CA ALA A 258 21.66 18.99 1.21
C ALA A 258 22.30 17.86 2.05
N GLN A 259 22.11 17.86 3.37
CA GLN A 259 22.61 16.81 4.25
C GLN A 259 21.80 15.52 4.05
N THR A 260 20.49 15.64 3.94
CA THR A 260 19.58 14.51 3.69
C THR A 260 19.83 13.92 2.29
N VAL A 261 20.04 14.75 1.26
CA VAL A 261 20.42 14.28 -0.08
C VAL A 261 21.69 13.41 -0.01
N ARG A 262 22.75 13.90 0.66
CA ARG A 262 23.98 13.12 0.83
C ARG A 262 23.74 11.82 1.62
N ARG A 263 22.88 11.85 2.63
CA ARG A 263 22.55 10.64 3.41
C ARG A 263 21.79 9.61 2.58
N ILE A 264 20.83 10.05 1.77
CA ILE A 264 20.09 9.20 0.84
C ILE A 264 21.04 8.58 -0.19
N ALA A 265 21.90 9.38 -0.80
CA ALA A 265 22.91 8.89 -1.75
C ALA A 265 23.82 7.80 -1.13
N LYS A 266 24.25 7.99 0.13
CA LYS A 266 25.01 6.95 0.85
C LYS A 266 24.18 5.68 1.10
N ALA A 267 22.88 5.81 1.39
CA ALA A 267 22.01 4.67 1.61
C ALA A 267 21.66 3.95 0.30
N SER A 268 21.62 4.66 -0.84
CA SER A 268 21.34 4.05 -2.14
C SER A 268 22.52 3.28 -2.72
N ALA A 269 23.75 3.58 -2.31
CA ALA A 269 24.95 2.95 -2.88
C ALA A 269 24.96 1.40 -2.79
N PRO A 270 24.58 0.75 -1.65
CA PRO A 270 24.43 -0.71 -1.63
C PRO A 270 23.29 -1.24 -2.50
N LEU A 271 22.25 -0.44 -2.70
CA LEU A 271 21.08 -0.81 -3.52
C LEU A 271 21.44 -0.82 -5.00
N GLU A 272 22.39 0.02 -5.41
CA GLU A 272 22.88 0.05 -6.79
C GLU A 272 23.50 -1.30 -7.18
N ALA A 273 24.23 -1.94 -6.27
CA ALA A 273 24.78 -3.28 -6.50
C ALA A 273 23.67 -4.34 -6.68
N ILE A 274 22.55 -4.20 -5.98
CA ILE A 274 21.38 -5.08 -6.15
C ILE A 274 20.72 -4.81 -7.50
N ARG A 275 20.54 -3.55 -7.86
CA ARG A 275 19.95 -3.15 -9.15
C ARG A 275 20.77 -3.64 -10.33
N GLN A 276 22.10 -3.59 -10.24
CA GLN A 276 23.03 -4.03 -11.28
C GLN A 276 23.27 -5.56 -11.28
N LYS A 277 22.69 -6.28 -10.31
CA LYS A 277 22.83 -7.73 -10.27
C LYS A 277 22.16 -8.37 -11.47
N ILE A 278 22.96 -9.05 -12.31
CA ILE A 278 22.43 -9.88 -13.39
C ILE A 278 21.67 -11.05 -12.77
N VAL A 279 20.40 -11.19 -13.13
CA VAL A 279 19.49 -12.23 -12.59
C VAL A 279 19.11 -13.27 -13.64
N ALA A 280 19.17 -12.92 -14.94
CA ALA A 280 18.81 -13.83 -16.02
C ALA A 280 19.50 -13.43 -17.33
N HIS A 281 19.18 -14.20 -18.39
CA HIS A 281 19.48 -13.87 -19.78
C HIS A 281 18.25 -14.16 -20.63
N VAL A 282 17.85 -13.21 -21.48
CA VAL A 282 16.73 -13.35 -22.39
C VAL A 282 17.19 -13.45 -23.85
N GLY A 283 16.60 -14.37 -24.60
CA GLY A 283 17.02 -14.67 -25.98
C GLY A 283 16.46 -13.75 -27.05
N ALA A 284 15.41 -12.98 -26.74
CA ALA A 284 14.78 -12.02 -27.63
C ALA A 284 14.12 -10.89 -26.85
N GLU A 285 13.92 -9.74 -27.50
CA GLU A 285 13.21 -8.59 -26.94
C GLU A 285 11.75 -8.94 -26.60
N MET A 286 11.23 -8.39 -25.52
CA MET A 286 9.83 -8.49 -25.12
C MET A 286 9.21 -7.09 -25.03
N ILE A 287 8.16 -6.85 -25.82
CA ILE A 287 7.53 -5.52 -25.94
C ILE A 287 6.28 -5.44 -25.06
N VAL A 288 6.21 -4.41 -24.20
CA VAL A 288 5.06 -4.17 -23.30
C VAL A 288 3.79 -3.68 -24.02
N GLY A 289 3.91 -3.11 -25.22
CA GLY A 289 2.87 -2.35 -25.91
C GLY A 289 1.55 -3.09 -26.21
N GLY A 290 1.50 -4.41 -26.11
CA GLY A 290 0.29 -5.22 -26.32
C GLY A 290 -0.39 -5.72 -25.05
N CYS A 291 0.25 -5.60 -23.89
CA CYS A 291 -0.16 -6.28 -22.66
C CYS A 291 -1.49 -5.80 -22.07
N ARG A 292 -2.03 -4.67 -22.52
CA ARG A 292 -3.32 -4.11 -22.08
C ARG A 292 -4.48 -4.42 -23.01
N ALA A 293 -4.24 -5.13 -24.11
CA ALA A 293 -5.29 -5.40 -25.10
C ALA A 293 -5.28 -6.83 -25.66
N ARG A 294 -4.17 -7.54 -25.51
CA ARG A 294 -4.00 -8.91 -26.03
C ARG A 294 -2.98 -9.69 -25.20
N GLU A 295 -2.85 -10.98 -25.47
CA GLU A 295 -1.74 -11.76 -24.93
C GLU A 295 -0.40 -11.13 -25.34
N CYS A 296 0.52 -11.01 -24.39
CA CYS A 296 1.86 -10.51 -24.64
C CYS A 296 2.91 -11.40 -23.95
N GLU A 297 4.11 -11.47 -24.51
CA GLU A 297 5.20 -12.33 -24.03
C GLU A 297 5.59 -12.01 -22.59
N MET A 298 5.60 -10.73 -22.22
CA MET A 298 5.85 -10.30 -20.85
C MET A 298 4.73 -10.77 -19.90
N GLY A 299 3.46 -10.71 -20.34
CA GLY A 299 2.32 -11.21 -19.58
C GLY A 299 2.36 -12.73 -19.38
N VAL A 300 2.78 -13.46 -20.42
CA VAL A 300 2.99 -14.93 -20.35
C VAL A 300 4.10 -15.24 -19.34
N LEU A 301 5.24 -14.58 -19.43
CA LEU A 301 6.36 -14.74 -18.49
C LEU A 301 5.89 -14.55 -17.04
N ILE A 302 5.24 -13.43 -16.74
CA ILE A 302 4.84 -13.10 -15.37
C ILE A 302 3.78 -14.06 -14.84
N ALA A 303 2.76 -14.37 -15.64
CA ALA A 303 1.71 -15.29 -15.22
C ALA A 303 2.24 -16.72 -15.00
N ASP A 304 3.19 -17.17 -15.81
CA ASP A 304 3.84 -18.49 -15.63
C ASP A 304 4.72 -18.50 -14.40
N ALA A 305 5.50 -17.45 -14.15
CA ALA A 305 6.32 -17.32 -12.95
C ALA A 305 5.45 -17.36 -11.68
N MET A 306 4.35 -16.61 -11.67
CA MET A 306 3.39 -16.63 -10.55
C MET A 306 2.84 -18.03 -10.30
N LEU A 307 2.38 -18.71 -11.36
CA LEU A 307 1.78 -20.04 -11.22
C LEU A 307 2.79 -21.10 -10.78
N GLU A 308 4.00 -21.05 -11.32
CA GLU A 308 5.05 -22.00 -10.96
C GLU A 308 5.48 -21.86 -9.51
N SER A 309 5.62 -20.64 -9.01
CA SER A 309 6.05 -20.35 -7.63
C SER A 309 5.12 -20.94 -6.56
N VAL A 310 3.82 -21.07 -6.88
CA VAL A 310 2.80 -21.61 -5.95
C VAL A 310 2.25 -22.97 -6.37
N LYS A 311 2.85 -23.60 -7.37
CA LYS A 311 2.40 -24.90 -7.92
C LYS A 311 2.32 -26.00 -6.86
N SER A 312 3.27 -26.02 -5.92
CA SER A 312 3.27 -27.00 -4.81
C SER A 312 2.10 -26.83 -3.85
N GLN A 313 1.43 -25.68 -3.86
CA GLN A 313 0.24 -25.38 -3.05
C GLN A 313 -1.07 -25.83 -3.73
N GLY A 314 -0.99 -26.41 -4.94
CA GLY A 314 -2.18 -26.85 -5.69
C GLY A 314 -2.93 -25.71 -6.38
N VAL A 315 -2.32 -24.55 -6.52
CA VAL A 315 -2.89 -23.41 -7.27
C VAL A 315 -2.95 -23.75 -8.76
N GLN A 316 -4.06 -23.39 -9.40
CA GLN A 316 -4.39 -23.84 -10.76
C GLN A 316 -4.31 -22.73 -11.80
N ILE A 317 -4.53 -21.47 -11.40
CA ILE A 317 -4.72 -20.33 -12.30
C ILE A 317 -3.94 -19.15 -11.77
N ALA A 318 -3.23 -18.45 -12.67
CA ALA A 318 -2.64 -17.14 -12.39
C ALA A 318 -3.35 -16.06 -13.21
N ILE A 319 -3.54 -14.87 -12.59
CA ILE A 319 -4.10 -13.69 -13.23
C ILE A 319 -3.24 -12.49 -12.86
N GLN A 320 -2.68 -11.83 -13.88
CA GLN A 320 -1.90 -10.59 -13.77
C GLN A 320 -2.55 -9.51 -14.62
N ASN A 321 -2.68 -8.29 -14.11
CA ASN A 321 -3.16 -7.16 -14.90
C ASN A 321 -2.08 -6.58 -15.80
N GLY A 322 -2.43 -6.26 -17.04
CA GLY A 322 -1.52 -5.65 -18.02
C GLY A 322 -0.99 -4.30 -17.59
N GLY A 323 -1.76 -3.54 -16.80
CA GLY A 323 -1.34 -2.26 -16.20
C GLY A 323 -0.22 -2.38 -15.18
N GLY A 324 -0.04 -3.55 -14.58
CA GLY A 324 1.07 -3.86 -13.69
C GLY A 324 2.41 -4.04 -14.40
N ILE A 325 2.42 -4.15 -15.75
CA ILE A 325 3.61 -4.36 -16.58
C ILE A 325 3.98 -3.01 -17.21
N ARG A 326 5.15 -2.45 -16.88
CA ARG A 326 5.43 -1.03 -17.13
C ARG A 326 6.56 -0.75 -18.14
N ALA A 327 7.38 -1.73 -18.48
CA ALA A 327 8.49 -1.56 -19.40
C ALA A 327 8.67 -2.79 -20.29
N SER A 328 9.29 -2.58 -21.44
CA SER A 328 9.83 -3.64 -22.31
C SER A 328 11.16 -4.16 -21.76
N LEU A 329 11.62 -5.30 -22.25
CA LEU A 329 12.89 -5.89 -21.90
C LEU A 329 13.68 -6.20 -23.18
N ASP A 330 14.91 -5.70 -23.27
CA ASP A 330 15.82 -5.94 -24.39
C ASP A 330 16.45 -7.33 -24.33
N THR A 331 16.93 -7.81 -25.48
CA THR A 331 17.70 -9.07 -25.58
C THR A 331 19.01 -8.97 -24.83
N GLY A 332 19.40 -10.02 -24.11
CA GLY A 332 20.71 -10.12 -23.46
C GLY A 332 20.64 -10.39 -21.96
N GLU A 333 21.63 -9.89 -21.24
CA GLU A 333 21.66 -9.97 -19.77
C GLU A 333 20.55 -9.13 -19.17
N VAL A 334 19.88 -9.67 -18.16
CA VAL A 334 18.78 -9.02 -17.45
C VAL A 334 19.23 -8.72 -16.02
N THR A 335 19.16 -7.46 -15.65
CA THR A 335 19.46 -7.01 -14.29
C THR A 335 18.21 -7.00 -13.41
N MET A 336 18.38 -7.07 -12.08
CA MET A 336 17.28 -6.87 -11.14
C MET A 336 16.64 -5.49 -11.29
N GLY A 337 17.43 -4.48 -11.68
CA GLY A 337 16.93 -3.13 -11.93
C GLY A 337 15.95 -3.06 -13.09
N GLU A 338 16.15 -3.84 -14.16
CA GLU A 338 15.20 -3.96 -15.27
C GLU A 338 13.92 -4.66 -14.84
N ILE A 339 14.01 -5.76 -14.09
CA ILE A 339 12.81 -6.43 -13.54
C ILE A 339 12.00 -5.47 -12.66
N LEU A 340 12.65 -4.70 -11.79
CA LEU A 340 11.99 -3.69 -10.96
C LEU A 340 11.41 -2.51 -11.77
N THR A 341 11.94 -2.24 -12.95
CA THR A 341 11.37 -1.26 -13.89
C THR A 341 10.12 -1.80 -14.58
N ILE A 342 10.11 -3.09 -14.90
CA ILE A 342 8.95 -3.80 -15.46
C ILE A 342 7.82 -3.89 -14.41
N LEU A 343 8.16 -4.19 -13.16
CA LEU A 343 7.24 -4.44 -12.04
C LEU A 343 7.51 -3.47 -10.87
N PRO A 344 7.25 -2.16 -11.02
CA PRO A 344 7.71 -1.15 -10.06
C PRO A 344 6.80 -1.00 -8.83
N PHE A 345 5.67 -1.73 -8.75
CA PHE A 345 4.65 -1.51 -7.74
C PHE A 345 4.88 -2.29 -6.43
N GLN A 346 5.94 -3.10 -6.37
CA GLN A 346 6.26 -3.96 -5.22
C GLN A 346 5.07 -4.84 -4.78
N ASN A 347 4.33 -5.31 -5.78
CA ASN A 347 3.23 -6.22 -5.53
C ASN A 347 3.77 -7.55 -5.00
N THR A 348 3.07 -8.12 -4.03
CA THR A 348 3.28 -9.47 -3.53
C THR A 348 2.27 -10.43 -4.14
N LEU A 349 2.54 -11.73 -4.08
CA LEU A 349 1.59 -12.74 -4.51
C LEU A 349 0.49 -12.95 -3.46
N SER A 350 -0.73 -13.09 -3.95
CA SER A 350 -1.87 -13.50 -3.15
C SER A 350 -2.47 -14.77 -3.73
N THR A 351 -2.74 -15.79 -2.89
CA THR A 351 -3.45 -16.99 -3.28
C THR A 351 -4.83 -17.06 -2.60
N PHE A 352 -5.83 -17.49 -3.32
CA PHE A 352 -7.20 -17.51 -2.84
C PHE A 352 -8.06 -18.48 -3.66
N ARG A 353 -9.31 -18.73 -3.22
CA ARG A 353 -10.26 -19.58 -3.95
C ARG A 353 -11.51 -18.82 -4.32
N VAL A 354 -11.94 -18.99 -5.57
CA VAL A 354 -13.16 -18.38 -6.11
C VAL A 354 -13.96 -19.37 -6.95
N SER A 355 -15.25 -19.14 -7.10
CA SER A 355 -16.09 -19.94 -8.01
C SER A 355 -15.76 -19.63 -9.48
N GLY A 356 -16.09 -20.56 -10.37
CA GLY A 356 -15.96 -20.29 -11.81
C GLY A 356 -16.82 -19.12 -12.27
N ALA A 357 -17.98 -18.87 -11.66
CA ALA A 357 -18.77 -17.69 -11.93
C ALA A 357 -18.02 -16.41 -11.57
N THR A 358 -17.31 -16.39 -10.45
CA THR A 358 -16.45 -15.26 -10.04
C THR A 358 -15.28 -15.07 -11.00
N LEU A 359 -14.65 -16.16 -11.47
CA LEU A 359 -13.60 -16.09 -12.48
C LEU A 359 -14.10 -15.49 -13.80
N LEU A 360 -15.28 -15.91 -14.26
CA LEU A 360 -15.88 -15.35 -15.46
C LEU A 360 -16.14 -13.84 -15.28
N ALA A 361 -16.69 -13.43 -14.13
CA ALA A 361 -16.90 -12.01 -13.82
C ALA A 361 -15.58 -11.21 -13.77
N ALA A 362 -14.49 -11.83 -13.30
CA ALA A 362 -13.16 -11.23 -13.29
C ALA A 362 -12.62 -11.02 -14.71
N LEU A 363 -12.76 -12.02 -15.58
CA LEU A 363 -12.36 -11.90 -16.98
C LEU A 363 -13.19 -10.85 -17.73
N GLU A 364 -14.50 -10.81 -17.51
CA GLU A 364 -15.39 -9.78 -18.08
C GLU A 364 -15.00 -8.36 -17.62
N ASN A 365 -14.68 -8.17 -16.32
CA ASN A 365 -14.12 -6.92 -15.83
C ASN A 365 -12.82 -6.58 -16.56
N GLY A 366 -11.94 -7.56 -16.73
CA GLY A 366 -10.64 -7.38 -17.38
C GLY A 366 -10.73 -6.87 -18.80
N VAL A 367 -11.67 -7.35 -19.59
CA VAL A 367 -11.86 -6.93 -20.99
C VAL A 367 -12.88 -5.79 -21.17
N SER A 368 -13.44 -5.25 -20.08
CA SER A 368 -14.51 -4.26 -20.13
C SER A 368 -14.14 -2.91 -20.73
N GLN A 369 -12.85 -2.56 -20.72
CA GLN A 369 -12.28 -1.29 -21.23
C GLN A 369 -11.04 -1.55 -22.10
N VAL A 370 -11.08 -2.61 -22.90
CA VAL A 370 -9.94 -2.99 -23.75
C VAL A 370 -9.68 -1.94 -24.83
N GLU A 371 -10.72 -1.27 -25.32
CA GLU A 371 -10.64 -0.21 -26.33
C GLU A 371 -9.90 1.03 -25.81
N GLU A 372 -9.96 1.24 -24.50
CA GLU A 372 -9.31 2.37 -23.82
C GLU A 372 -7.86 2.05 -23.43
N GLY A 373 -7.39 0.82 -23.63
CA GLY A 373 -6.08 0.35 -23.17
C GLY A 373 -5.94 0.36 -21.65
N ALA A 374 -7.06 0.15 -20.94
CA ALA A 374 -7.09 0.19 -19.48
C ALA A 374 -6.20 -0.90 -18.87
N GLY A 375 -5.62 -0.61 -17.69
CA GLY A 375 -4.69 -1.50 -17.00
C GLY A 375 -5.25 -2.86 -16.58
N ARG A 376 -6.57 -2.99 -16.53
CA ARG A 376 -7.28 -4.18 -16.04
C ARG A 376 -7.19 -5.42 -16.91
N PHE A 377 -6.69 -5.33 -18.14
CA PHE A 377 -6.64 -6.47 -19.07
C PHE A 377 -5.86 -7.65 -18.48
N PRO A 378 -6.44 -8.88 -18.42
CA PRO A 378 -5.84 -10.00 -17.69
C PRO A 378 -4.89 -10.82 -18.57
N GLN A 379 -3.64 -10.89 -18.19
CA GLN A 379 -2.67 -11.87 -18.64
C GLN A 379 -2.80 -13.11 -17.74
N VAL A 380 -2.83 -14.32 -18.29
CA VAL A 380 -3.23 -15.51 -17.55
C VAL A 380 -2.32 -16.71 -17.74
N ALA A 381 -2.25 -17.59 -16.72
CA ALA A 381 -1.73 -18.94 -16.84
C ALA A 381 -2.69 -19.95 -16.20
N GLY A 382 -2.65 -21.21 -16.67
CA GLY A 382 -3.53 -22.26 -16.18
C GLY A 382 -4.97 -22.20 -16.69
N LEU A 383 -5.34 -21.16 -17.44
CA LEU A 383 -6.61 -21.06 -18.14
C LEU A 383 -6.44 -20.46 -19.54
N THR A 384 -7.47 -20.64 -20.40
CA THR A 384 -7.59 -19.98 -21.70
C THR A 384 -8.98 -19.36 -21.82
N TYR A 385 -9.08 -18.25 -22.55
CA TYR A 385 -10.36 -17.63 -22.86
C TYR A 385 -10.32 -16.93 -24.22
N ALA A 386 -11.49 -16.71 -24.80
CA ALA A 386 -11.69 -15.87 -25.96
C ALA A 386 -12.53 -14.65 -25.57
N PHE A 387 -12.33 -13.50 -26.22
CA PHE A 387 -13.16 -12.31 -26.02
C PHE A 387 -13.43 -11.61 -27.35
N ASP A 388 -14.57 -10.91 -27.41
CA ASP A 388 -14.97 -10.06 -28.52
C ASP A 388 -14.99 -8.61 -28.05
N PRO A 389 -14.05 -7.75 -28.48
CA PRO A 389 -14.03 -6.34 -28.08
C PRO A 389 -15.27 -5.57 -28.57
N ALA A 390 -15.89 -5.99 -29.68
CA ALA A 390 -17.12 -5.37 -30.18
C ALA A 390 -18.38 -5.82 -29.43
N GLY A 391 -18.27 -6.83 -28.58
CA GLY A 391 -19.37 -7.36 -27.78
C GLY A 391 -19.83 -6.40 -26.68
N THR A 392 -21.03 -6.64 -26.17
CA THR A 392 -21.58 -5.86 -25.04
C THR A 392 -20.72 -6.08 -23.79
N VAL A 393 -20.33 -5.02 -23.11
CA VAL A 393 -19.58 -5.08 -21.84
C VAL A 393 -20.31 -5.96 -20.83
N GLY A 394 -19.58 -6.87 -20.21
CA GLY A 394 -20.12 -7.92 -19.32
C GLY A 394 -20.62 -9.18 -20.03
N LYS A 395 -20.45 -9.26 -21.38
CA LYS A 395 -20.78 -10.42 -22.23
C LYS A 395 -19.76 -10.60 -23.36
N ARG A 396 -18.52 -10.18 -23.15
CA ARG A 396 -17.43 -10.23 -24.13
C ARG A 396 -16.67 -11.54 -24.09
N VAL A 397 -16.64 -12.21 -22.93
CA VAL A 397 -15.81 -13.40 -22.70
C VAL A 397 -16.56 -14.68 -23.10
N SER A 398 -15.85 -15.56 -23.75
CA SER A 398 -16.35 -16.87 -24.19
C SER A 398 -15.25 -17.93 -24.15
N ASP A 399 -15.60 -19.20 -24.32
CA ASP A 399 -14.68 -20.33 -24.41
C ASP A 399 -13.66 -20.42 -23.27
N VAL A 400 -14.08 -20.08 -22.04
CA VAL A 400 -13.21 -20.18 -20.87
C VAL A 400 -12.95 -21.64 -20.53
N ARG A 401 -11.67 -22.02 -20.51
CA ARG A 401 -11.23 -23.38 -20.21
C ARG A 401 -10.11 -23.35 -19.18
N VAL A 402 -10.15 -24.26 -18.20
CA VAL A 402 -9.10 -24.41 -17.19
C VAL A 402 -8.23 -25.61 -17.54
N LEU A 403 -6.93 -25.48 -17.39
CA LEU A 403 -5.99 -26.58 -17.60
C LEU A 403 -6.01 -27.50 -16.37
N HIS A 404 -6.48 -28.70 -16.55
CA HIS A 404 -6.50 -29.75 -15.52
C HIS A 404 -5.78 -31.02 -16.02
N SER A 405 -4.70 -31.41 -15.35
CA SER A 405 -3.87 -32.55 -15.72
C SER A 405 -3.50 -32.60 -17.23
N GLY A 406 -3.09 -31.44 -17.75
CA GLY A 406 -2.67 -31.24 -19.14
C GLY A 406 -3.80 -31.19 -20.16
N ARG A 407 -5.08 -31.18 -19.73
CA ARG A 407 -6.24 -31.05 -20.60
C ARG A 407 -7.02 -29.77 -20.32
N ALA A 408 -7.44 -29.09 -21.38
CA ALA A 408 -8.30 -27.92 -21.28
C ALA A 408 -9.77 -28.38 -21.10
N VAL A 409 -10.35 -28.13 -19.92
CA VAL A 409 -11.75 -28.46 -19.62
C VAL A 409 -12.57 -27.16 -19.51
N PRO A 410 -13.84 -27.14 -19.94
CA PRO A 410 -14.68 -25.96 -19.77
C PRO A 410 -14.77 -25.52 -18.32
N LEU A 411 -14.82 -24.22 -18.09
CA LEU A 411 -15.00 -23.62 -16.76
C LEU A 411 -16.36 -24.04 -16.19
N ASP A 412 -16.36 -24.66 -15.01
CA ASP A 412 -17.57 -24.97 -14.26
C ASP A 412 -17.91 -23.77 -13.34
N PRO A 413 -19.03 -23.07 -13.52
CA PRO A 413 -19.36 -21.88 -12.78
C PRO A 413 -19.52 -22.09 -11.28
N VAL A 414 -19.84 -23.31 -10.83
CA VAL A 414 -20.08 -23.62 -9.41
C VAL A 414 -18.80 -24.09 -8.69
N LYS A 415 -17.90 -24.72 -9.44
CA LYS A 415 -16.65 -25.28 -8.88
C LYS A 415 -15.76 -24.17 -8.33
N LEU A 416 -15.11 -24.45 -7.19
CA LEU A 416 -14.06 -23.59 -6.65
C LEU A 416 -12.71 -23.88 -7.32
N TYR A 417 -12.04 -22.81 -7.72
CA TYR A 417 -10.70 -22.83 -8.31
C TYR A 417 -9.71 -22.07 -7.42
N SER A 418 -8.51 -22.60 -7.28
CA SER A 418 -7.42 -21.94 -6.59
C SER A 418 -6.69 -21.02 -7.57
N VAL A 419 -6.56 -19.75 -7.20
CA VAL A 419 -6.02 -18.66 -8.02
C VAL A 419 -4.84 -18.04 -7.31
N VAL A 420 -3.81 -17.65 -8.07
CA VAL A 420 -2.80 -16.69 -7.65
C VAL A 420 -2.96 -15.40 -8.46
N SER A 421 -2.86 -14.27 -7.77
CA SER A 421 -2.84 -12.95 -8.37
C SER A 421 -1.90 -12.05 -7.58
N ASN A 422 -1.69 -10.82 -8.01
CA ASN A 422 -1.01 -9.84 -7.18
C ASN A 422 -1.97 -9.27 -6.11
N ASN A 423 -1.41 -8.78 -5.01
CA ASN A 423 -2.16 -8.20 -3.90
C ASN A 423 -3.04 -7.01 -4.32
N TYR A 424 -2.64 -6.21 -5.32
CA TYR A 424 -3.43 -5.09 -5.83
C TYR A 424 -4.76 -5.57 -6.44
N LEU A 425 -4.74 -6.58 -7.32
CA LEU A 425 -5.96 -7.16 -7.89
C LEU A 425 -6.81 -7.86 -6.82
N ARG A 426 -6.14 -8.62 -5.92
CA ARG A 426 -6.82 -9.31 -4.81
C ARG A 426 -7.60 -8.31 -3.94
N ASN A 427 -7.07 -7.12 -3.72
CA ASN A 427 -7.71 -6.04 -2.97
C ASN A 427 -8.71 -5.21 -3.79
N GLY A 428 -9.07 -5.66 -4.99
CA GLY A 428 -10.09 -5.05 -5.84
C GLY A 428 -9.58 -3.96 -6.76
N GLY A 429 -8.26 -3.80 -6.87
CA GLY A 429 -7.62 -2.92 -7.84
C GLY A 429 -8.07 -3.21 -9.27
N ASP A 430 -7.99 -2.23 -10.16
CA ASP A 430 -8.43 -2.31 -11.55
C ASP A 430 -9.89 -2.83 -11.71
N GLY A 431 -10.73 -2.67 -10.67
CA GLY A 431 -12.13 -3.11 -10.68
C GLY A 431 -12.36 -4.59 -10.33
N TYR A 432 -11.34 -5.34 -9.92
CA TYR A 432 -11.46 -6.75 -9.51
C TYR A 432 -12.12 -6.93 -8.13
N LYS A 433 -13.16 -6.13 -7.84
CA LYS A 433 -13.88 -6.13 -6.55
C LYS A 433 -14.42 -7.50 -6.14
N MET A 434 -14.70 -8.40 -7.10
CA MET A 434 -15.17 -9.75 -6.85
C MET A 434 -14.13 -10.63 -6.14
N PHE A 435 -12.85 -10.28 -6.19
CA PHE A 435 -11.81 -11.00 -5.46
C PHE A 435 -11.81 -10.71 -3.96
N LYS A 436 -12.38 -9.57 -3.53
CA LYS A 436 -12.49 -9.25 -2.08
C LYS A 436 -13.29 -10.28 -1.27
N THR A 437 -14.21 -10.98 -1.92
CA THR A 437 -15.07 -12.01 -1.29
C THR A 437 -14.54 -13.44 -1.49
N ALA A 438 -13.28 -13.58 -1.90
CA ALA A 438 -12.63 -14.87 -2.08
C ALA A 438 -12.48 -15.64 -0.77
N GLN A 439 -12.38 -16.96 -0.87
CA GLN A 439 -12.18 -17.88 0.25
C GLN A 439 -10.71 -18.33 0.34
N ASP A 440 -10.30 -18.82 1.50
CA ASP A 440 -8.97 -19.39 1.74
C ASP A 440 -7.84 -18.46 1.28
N VAL A 441 -7.92 -17.19 1.68
CA VAL A 441 -7.04 -16.13 1.24
C VAL A 441 -5.70 -16.17 1.97
N TYR A 442 -4.62 -16.03 1.20
CA TYR A 442 -3.29 -15.78 1.71
C TYR A 442 -2.66 -14.64 0.91
N ASP A 443 -2.50 -13.47 1.53
CA ASP A 443 -2.06 -12.22 0.88
C ASP A 443 -0.55 -11.92 1.08
N PHE A 444 0.21 -12.81 1.73
CA PHE A 444 1.61 -12.60 2.15
C PHE A 444 2.60 -13.43 1.34
N GLY A 445 2.34 -13.61 0.08
CA GLY A 445 3.28 -14.27 -0.82
C GLY A 445 4.55 -13.41 -1.03
N PRO A 446 5.58 -14.01 -1.66
CA PRO A 446 6.80 -13.30 -1.99
C PRO A 446 6.57 -12.16 -2.99
N ASP A 447 7.56 -11.27 -3.11
CA ASP A 447 7.55 -10.16 -4.08
C ASP A 447 7.49 -10.69 -5.52
N LEU A 448 6.63 -10.06 -6.34
CA LEU A 448 6.39 -10.49 -7.72
C LEU A 448 7.64 -10.32 -8.59
N ALA A 449 8.44 -9.28 -8.37
CA ALA A 449 9.66 -9.05 -9.13
C ALA A 449 10.72 -10.12 -8.82
N ASP A 450 10.86 -10.52 -7.56
CA ASP A 450 11.77 -11.59 -7.15
C ASP A 450 11.39 -12.92 -7.80
N ILE A 451 10.10 -13.27 -7.80
CA ILE A 451 9.58 -14.49 -8.44
C ILE A 451 9.86 -14.50 -9.94
N VAL A 452 9.65 -13.38 -10.63
CA VAL A 452 9.93 -13.28 -12.06
C VAL A 452 11.43 -13.43 -12.33
N ALA A 453 12.30 -12.82 -11.52
CA ALA A 453 13.74 -12.96 -11.62
C ALA A 453 14.18 -14.43 -11.40
N GLU A 454 13.65 -15.11 -10.38
CA GLU A 454 13.92 -16.52 -10.10
C GLU A 454 13.45 -17.43 -11.23
N TYR A 455 12.26 -17.21 -11.76
CA TYR A 455 11.71 -17.98 -12.87
C TYR A 455 12.57 -17.83 -14.14
N MET A 456 12.96 -16.60 -14.49
CA MET A 456 13.84 -16.36 -15.63
C MET A 456 15.22 -17.00 -15.46
N ALA A 457 15.79 -16.94 -14.25
CA ALA A 457 17.06 -17.59 -13.93
C ALA A 457 16.98 -19.12 -14.08
N ALA A 458 15.89 -19.73 -13.63
CA ALA A 458 15.66 -21.17 -13.74
C ALA A 458 15.48 -21.64 -15.20
N HIS A 459 15.04 -20.76 -16.08
CA HIS A 459 14.78 -21.03 -17.50
C HIS A 459 15.79 -20.34 -18.43
N ALA A 460 16.97 -19.95 -17.93
CA ALA A 460 17.98 -19.21 -18.70
C ALA A 460 18.65 -20.10 -19.78
N PRO A 461 18.89 -19.58 -21.02
CA PRO A 461 18.37 -18.29 -21.52
C PRO A 461 16.86 -18.36 -21.77
N TYR A 462 16.11 -17.46 -21.13
CA TYR A 462 14.66 -17.43 -21.29
C TYR A 462 14.28 -17.05 -22.73
N GLN A 463 13.45 -17.87 -23.34
CA GLN A 463 12.95 -17.63 -24.71
C GLN A 463 11.51 -17.13 -24.63
N PRO A 464 11.24 -15.87 -25.01
CA PRO A 464 9.89 -15.34 -25.04
C PRO A 464 8.98 -16.11 -26.00
N TYR A 465 7.73 -16.27 -25.62
CA TYR A 465 6.73 -16.93 -26.46
C TYR A 465 5.31 -16.41 -26.15
N LEU A 466 4.42 -16.56 -27.12
CA LEU A 466 2.98 -16.43 -26.93
C LEU A 466 2.37 -17.81 -26.74
N ALA A 467 1.60 -17.99 -25.69
CA ALA A 467 1.05 -19.28 -25.30
C ALA A 467 -0.32 -19.60 -25.97
N GLY A 468 -0.94 -18.62 -26.63
CA GLY A 468 -2.25 -18.74 -27.26
C GLY A 468 -3.40 -18.92 -26.25
N ARG A 469 -3.24 -18.34 -25.08
CA ARG A 469 -4.23 -18.44 -23.98
C ARG A 469 -5.37 -17.44 -24.11
N ILE A 470 -5.13 -16.32 -24.79
CA ILE A 470 -6.06 -15.21 -24.93
C ILE A 470 -6.34 -15.02 -26.42
N ILE A 471 -7.57 -15.21 -26.84
CA ILE A 471 -7.99 -15.18 -28.23
C ILE A 471 -8.97 -14.04 -28.45
N GLU A 472 -8.60 -13.08 -29.28
CA GLU A 472 -9.52 -12.05 -29.77
C GLU A 472 -10.34 -12.60 -30.94
N LYS A 473 -11.67 -12.37 -30.95
CA LYS A 473 -12.65 -12.83 -31.97
C LYS A 473 -13.06 -11.72 -32.91
#